data_8f2f52c610df63a277196ad3f5e23d03
#
_entry.id   8f2f52c610df63a277196ad3f5e23d03
#
_cell.length_a   1.000
_cell.length_b   1.000
_cell.length_c   1.000
_cell.angle_alpha   90.00
_cell.angle_beta   90.00
_cell.angle_gamma   90.00
#
_symmetry.space_group_name_H-M   'P 1'
#
loop_
_entity.id
_entity.type
_entity.pdbx_description
1 polymer ?
#
loop_
_entity_poly.entity_id
_entity_poly.type
_entity_poly.pdbx_seq_one_letter_code
_entity_poly.pdbx_strand_id
1 'polypeptide(L)'
;MIVFEKIRWKNFLSTGNVFSEIDLETARTNLIVGSNGAGKSTILDALTFSLFARPFRKISKSMLINSINEKDCVVEIEFTIGKNEYKVVRAMKPNKFEIYHNGVLWDKESSVNEQQKNFENSVLKMNYKSFTQIVVLGSSTFVPFMKLSVPQRLSLIHI
;
A
#
# COMPACT_ATOMS: atom_id res chain seq x y z
N MET A 1 3.26 16.77 -2.25
CA MET A 1 3.03 15.67 -3.21
C MET A 1 3.70 14.43 -2.64
N ILE A 2 3.05 13.27 -2.70
CA ILE A 2 3.66 11.99 -2.31
C ILE A 2 4.39 11.44 -3.54
N VAL A 3 5.64 11.03 -3.38
CA VAL A 3 6.45 10.38 -4.42
C VAL A 3 6.81 8.99 -3.89
N PHE A 4 6.32 7.96 -4.53
CA PHE A 4 6.69 6.57 -4.21
C PHE A 4 8.02 6.25 -4.87
N GLU A 5 8.97 5.77 -4.09
CA GLU A 5 10.36 5.51 -4.52
C GLU A 5 10.58 4.03 -4.77
N LYS A 6 10.23 3.20 -3.79
CA LYS A 6 10.51 1.78 -3.84
C LYS A 6 9.42 0.98 -3.16
N ILE A 7 9.08 -0.16 -3.74
CA ILE A 7 8.22 -1.15 -3.11
C ILE A 7 8.86 -2.53 -3.21
N ARG A 8 8.84 -3.30 -2.12
CA ARG A 8 9.32 -4.67 -2.09
C ARG A 8 8.45 -5.56 -1.22
N TRP A 9 8.39 -6.82 -1.57
CA TRP A 9 7.59 -7.81 -0.83
C TRP A 9 8.17 -9.21 -0.94
N LYS A 10 7.86 -10.07 0.03
CA LYS A 10 8.15 -11.51 0.01
C LYS A 10 7.03 -12.29 0.69
N ASN A 11 6.88 -13.55 0.34
CA ASN A 11 5.82 -14.43 0.82
C ASN A 11 4.42 -13.79 0.71
N PHE A 12 4.23 -12.94 -0.29
CA PHE A 12 3.01 -12.20 -0.52
C PHE A 12 2.33 -12.74 -1.79
N LEU A 13 1.10 -13.25 -1.66
CA LEU A 13 0.36 -13.95 -2.73
C LEU A 13 1.18 -15.10 -3.34
N SER A 14 1.47 -15.07 -4.63
CA SER A 14 2.23 -16.10 -5.34
C SER A 14 3.75 -15.94 -5.25
N THR A 15 4.27 -14.91 -4.58
CA THR A 15 5.71 -14.68 -4.46
C THR A 15 6.31 -15.48 -3.32
N GLY A 16 7.53 -16.01 -3.53
CA GLY A 16 8.25 -16.83 -2.58
C GLY A 16 8.99 -16.05 -1.50
N ASN A 17 9.92 -16.71 -0.82
CA ASN A 17 10.67 -16.15 0.33
C ASN A 17 11.86 -15.24 -0.07
N VAL A 18 11.96 -14.87 -1.33
CA VAL A 18 12.94 -13.88 -1.81
C VAL A 18 12.20 -12.58 -2.06
N PHE A 19 12.80 -11.45 -1.67
CA PHE A 19 12.20 -10.16 -1.96
C PHE A 19 12.10 -9.90 -3.46
N SER A 20 10.87 -9.63 -3.90
CA SER A 20 10.61 -8.97 -5.18
C SER A 20 10.62 -7.47 -4.92
N GLU A 21 11.37 -6.72 -5.71
CA GLU A 21 11.56 -5.28 -5.53
C GLU A 21 11.27 -4.54 -6.83
N ILE A 22 10.65 -3.38 -6.72
CA ILE A 22 10.43 -2.46 -7.83
C ILE A 22 10.87 -1.08 -7.37
N ASP A 23 11.81 -0.51 -8.13
CA ASP A 23 12.20 0.88 -8.03
C ASP A 23 11.28 1.73 -8.93
N LEU A 24 10.60 2.68 -8.33
CA LEU A 24 9.63 3.55 -9.01
C LEU A 24 10.23 4.91 -9.42
N GLU A 25 11.46 5.20 -8.99
CA GLU A 25 12.15 6.45 -9.32
C GLU A 25 12.92 6.41 -10.64
N THR A 26 13.10 5.24 -11.24
CA THR A 26 13.90 5.06 -12.47
C THR A 26 13.43 5.92 -13.63
N ALA A 27 12.15 6.28 -13.67
CA ALA A 27 11.60 7.17 -14.70
C ALA A 27 10.31 7.84 -14.21
N ARG A 28 9.91 8.96 -14.86
CA ARG A 28 8.61 9.62 -14.60
C ARG A 28 7.41 8.73 -14.88
N THR A 29 7.57 7.78 -15.79
CA THR A 29 6.52 6.82 -16.18
C THR A 29 7.14 5.45 -16.29
N ASN A 30 6.61 4.48 -15.55
CA ASN A 30 7.06 3.09 -15.57
C ASN A 30 5.97 2.23 -16.21
N LEU A 31 6.34 1.46 -17.24
CA LEU A 31 5.46 0.50 -17.89
C LEU A 31 5.74 -0.91 -17.35
N ILE A 32 4.74 -1.52 -16.74
CA ILE A 32 4.83 -2.88 -16.21
C ILE A 32 4.18 -3.85 -17.19
N VAL A 33 4.98 -4.68 -17.82
CA VAL A 33 4.56 -5.65 -18.85
C VAL A 33 4.77 -7.08 -18.34
N GLY A 34 3.89 -7.97 -18.72
CA GLY A 34 3.99 -9.40 -18.39
C GLY A 34 2.76 -10.17 -18.84
N SER A 35 2.88 -11.48 -18.95
CA SER A 35 1.78 -12.40 -19.26
C SER A 35 0.68 -12.35 -18.16
N ASN A 36 -0.48 -12.92 -18.45
CA ASN A 36 -1.52 -13.08 -17.43
C ASN A 36 -1.02 -14.04 -16.34
N GLY A 37 -1.25 -13.65 -15.07
CA GLY A 37 -0.72 -14.39 -13.92
C GLY A 37 0.70 -14.02 -13.49
N ALA A 38 1.46 -13.22 -14.24
CA ALA A 38 2.84 -12.81 -13.91
C ALA A 38 2.98 -11.89 -12.68
N GLY A 39 1.91 -11.58 -11.96
CA GLY A 39 1.98 -10.80 -10.74
C GLY A 39 1.86 -9.28 -10.92
N LYS A 40 1.48 -8.78 -12.11
CA LYS A 40 1.29 -7.33 -12.33
C LYS A 40 0.37 -6.66 -11.30
N SER A 41 -0.76 -7.28 -11.00
CA SER A 41 -1.72 -6.77 -10.01
C SER A 41 -1.25 -6.95 -8.57
N THR A 42 -0.27 -7.80 -8.30
CA THR A 42 0.33 -8.00 -6.99
C THR A 42 0.98 -6.71 -6.48
N ILE A 43 1.51 -5.90 -7.37
CA ILE A 43 2.11 -4.59 -7.05
C ILE A 43 1.07 -3.66 -6.41
N LEU A 44 -0.15 -3.61 -6.98
CA LEU A 44 -1.24 -2.79 -6.45
C LEU A 44 -1.73 -3.30 -5.09
N ASP A 45 -1.81 -4.63 -4.92
CA ASP A 45 -2.15 -5.23 -3.63
C ASP A 45 -1.07 -4.96 -2.59
N ALA A 46 0.21 -5.05 -2.96
CA ALA A 46 1.33 -4.75 -2.07
C ALA A 46 1.31 -3.27 -1.66
N LEU A 47 1.12 -2.36 -2.62
CA LEU A 47 1.03 -0.92 -2.38
C LEU A 47 -0.12 -0.57 -1.41
N THR A 48 -1.32 -1.05 -1.68
CA THR A 48 -2.47 -0.75 -0.83
C THR A 48 -2.41 -1.47 0.52
N PHE A 49 -1.86 -2.68 0.56
CA PHE A 49 -1.67 -3.41 1.80
C PHE A 49 -0.64 -2.72 2.71
N SER A 50 0.49 -2.27 2.18
CA SER A 50 1.51 -1.57 2.98
C SER A 50 0.97 -0.29 3.60
N LEU A 51 0.20 0.51 2.85
CA LEU A 51 -0.33 1.79 3.32
C LEU A 51 -1.58 1.65 4.21
N PHE A 52 -2.52 0.75 3.88
CA PHE A 52 -3.85 0.71 4.49
C PHE A 52 -4.21 -0.63 5.15
N ALA A 53 -3.31 -1.61 5.21
CA ALA A 53 -3.57 -2.96 5.71
C ALA A 53 -4.70 -3.71 4.95
N ARG A 54 -4.98 -3.31 3.71
CA ARG A 54 -6.04 -3.87 2.86
C ARG A 54 -5.52 -4.11 1.44
N PRO A 55 -5.83 -5.25 0.81
CA PRO A 55 -5.50 -5.47 -0.60
C PRO A 55 -6.33 -4.56 -1.50
N PHE A 56 -5.85 -4.31 -2.70
CA PHE A 56 -6.57 -3.59 -3.74
C PHE A 56 -7.73 -4.44 -4.31
N ARG A 57 -7.44 -5.71 -4.57
CA ARG A 57 -8.46 -6.67 -5.01
C ARG A 57 -9.39 -7.07 -3.86
N LYS A 58 -10.61 -7.50 -4.20
CA LYS A 58 -11.60 -8.01 -3.23
C LYS A 58 -11.24 -9.44 -2.80
N ILE A 59 -10.11 -9.61 -2.12
CA ILE A 59 -9.66 -10.86 -1.52
C ILE A 59 -9.51 -10.70 0.00
N SER A 60 -9.63 -11.79 0.73
CA SER A 60 -9.44 -11.74 2.18
C SER A 60 -7.97 -11.50 2.54
N LYS A 61 -7.74 -10.85 3.69
CA LYS A 61 -6.37 -10.56 4.17
C LYS A 61 -5.54 -11.83 4.38
N SER A 62 -6.16 -12.93 4.78
CA SER A 62 -5.50 -14.23 4.95
C SER A 62 -4.94 -14.79 3.64
N MET A 63 -5.58 -14.50 2.52
CA MET A 63 -5.13 -14.95 1.19
C MET A 63 -3.91 -14.16 0.67
N LEU A 64 -3.49 -13.11 1.35
CA LEU A 64 -2.30 -12.36 0.99
C LEU A 64 -1.01 -13.09 1.34
N ILE A 65 -1.06 -14.02 2.30
CA ILE A 65 0.09 -14.83 2.70
C ILE A 65 0.29 -15.93 1.67
N ASN A 66 1.53 -16.15 1.26
CA ASN A 66 1.87 -17.24 0.35
C ASN A 66 1.41 -18.59 0.92
N SER A 67 0.63 -19.35 0.16
CA SER A 67 0.00 -20.60 0.58
C SER A 67 0.95 -21.77 0.79
N ILE A 68 2.18 -21.68 0.28
CA ILE A 68 3.21 -22.72 0.45
C ILE A 68 4.02 -22.46 1.72
N ASN A 69 4.48 -21.23 1.91
CA ASN A 69 5.35 -20.88 3.04
C ASN A 69 4.57 -20.54 4.30
N GLU A 70 3.34 -20.04 4.18
CA GLU A 70 2.38 -19.71 5.24
C GLU A 70 2.87 -18.80 6.36
N LYS A 71 4.03 -18.16 6.18
CA LYS A 71 4.71 -17.32 7.18
C LYS A 71 5.56 -16.22 6.53
N ASP A 72 6.06 -15.31 7.36
CA ASP A 72 7.02 -14.26 6.99
C ASP A 72 6.58 -13.43 5.77
N CYS A 73 5.27 -13.19 5.65
CA CYS A 73 4.74 -12.30 4.64
C CYS A 73 5.09 -10.86 5.01
N VAL A 74 5.93 -10.22 4.20
CA VAL A 74 6.42 -8.86 4.44
C VAL A 74 6.21 -8.01 3.20
N VAL A 75 5.72 -6.80 3.39
CA VAL A 75 5.64 -5.76 2.37
C VAL A 75 6.25 -4.49 2.93
N GLU A 76 7.13 -3.87 2.18
CA GLU A 76 7.77 -2.61 2.51
C GLU A 76 7.57 -1.59 1.39
N ILE A 77 7.36 -0.34 1.76
CA ILE A 77 7.27 0.79 0.83
C ILE A 77 8.10 1.95 1.34
N GLU A 78 8.80 2.59 0.44
CA GLU A 78 9.57 3.81 0.66
C GLU A 78 8.98 4.92 -0.21
N PHE A 79 8.76 6.09 0.38
CA PHE A 79 8.20 7.25 -0.30
C PHE A 79 8.59 8.54 0.40
N THR A 80 8.55 9.66 -0.33
CA THR A 80 8.81 10.99 0.21
C THR A 80 7.56 11.86 0.16
N ILE A 81 7.46 12.78 1.12
CA ILE A 81 6.49 13.87 1.13
C ILE A 81 7.24 15.18 1.38
N GLY A 82 7.45 15.96 0.33
CA GLY A 82 8.28 17.16 0.40
C GLY A 82 9.74 16.82 0.71
N LYS A 83 10.22 17.14 1.91
CA LYS A 83 11.58 16.84 2.38
C LYS A 83 11.64 15.66 3.38
N ASN A 84 10.50 15.05 3.68
CA ASN A 84 10.42 13.98 4.66
C ASN A 84 10.40 12.63 3.96
N GLU A 85 11.27 11.73 4.39
CA GLU A 85 11.37 10.35 3.94
C GLU A 85 10.55 9.45 4.86
N TYR A 86 9.79 8.55 4.27
CA TYR A 86 8.99 7.57 4.99
C TYR A 86 9.27 6.17 4.48
N LYS A 87 9.42 5.23 5.41
CA LYS A 87 9.44 3.80 5.12
C LYS A 87 8.39 3.11 5.98
N VAL A 88 7.52 2.36 5.34
CA VAL A 88 6.50 1.56 6.02
C VAL A 88 6.80 0.09 5.82
N VAL A 89 6.89 -0.65 6.93
CA VAL A 89 7.07 -2.09 6.96
C VAL A 89 5.81 -2.72 7.54
N ARG A 90 5.18 -3.58 6.77
CA ARG A 90 4.01 -4.32 7.21
C ARG A 90 4.21 -5.81 6.99
N ALA A 91 3.98 -6.59 8.04
CA ALA A 91 4.13 -8.04 7.96
C ALA A 91 2.91 -8.78 8.54
N MET A 92 2.78 -10.03 8.11
CA MET A 92 1.83 -11.00 8.65
C MET A 92 2.57 -12.30 8.95
N LYS A 93 2.23 -12.93 10.08
CA LYS A 93 2.85 -14.16 10.61
C LYS A 93 4.39 -14.10 10.67
N PRO A 94 4.96 -13.29 11.60
CA PRO A 94 4.32 -12.51 12.66
C PRO A 94 3.71 -11.17 12.18
N ASN A 95 2.69 -10.69 12.89
CA ASN A 95 2.11 -9.39 12.60
C ASN A 95 3.08 -8.28 13.02
N LYS A 96 3.34 -7.37 12.08
CA LYS A 96 4.22 -6.22 12.30
C LYS A 96 3.69 -5.01 11.54
N PHE A 97 3.76 -3.84 12.16
CA PHE A 97 3.50 -2.56 11.51
C PHE A 97 4.45 -1.51 12.06
N GLU A 98 5.39 -1.11 11.25
CA GLU A 98 6.40 -0.11 11.59
C GLU A 98 6.38 1.00 10.55
N ILE A 99 6.53 2.22 11.02
CA ILE A 99 6.68 3.42 10.21
C ILE A 99 7.99 4.08 10.62
N TYR A 100 8.84 4.34 9.66
CA TYR A 100 10.05 5.12 9.84
C TYR A 100 9.86 6.48 9.20
N HIS A 101 10.25 7.53 9.91
CA HIS A 101 10.26 8.91 9.44
C HIS A 101 11.69 9.44 9.53
N ASN A 102 12.29 9.78 8.39
CA ASN A 102 13.69 10.21 8.28
C ASN A 102 14.66 9.22 8.96
N GLY A 103 14.45 7.92 8.76
CA GLY A 103 15.26 6.86 9.34
C GLY A 103 14.97 6.52 10.81
N VAL A 104 14.12 7.28 11.50
CA VAL A 104 13.77 7.04 12.91
C VAL A 104 12.42 6.31 12.99
N LEU A 105 12.35 5.23 13.78
CA LEU A 105 11.10 4.51 14.02
C LEU A 105 10.08 5.43 14.71
N TRP A 106 8.91 5.52 14.10
CA TRP A 106 7.80 6.27 14.67
C TRP A 106 7.03 5.39 15.66
N ASP A 107 7.49 5.38 16.89
CA ASP A 107 6.90 4.60 17.99
C ASP A 107 6.17 5.57 18.95
N LYS A 108 4.96 5.96 18.60
CA LYS A 108 4.20 6.95 19.38
C LYS A 108 2.82 6.50 19.83
N GLU A 109 2.37 5.29 19.44
CA GLU A 109 0.98 4.93 19.65
C GLU A 109 0.82 3.63 20.45
N SER A 110 -0.20 3.63 21.29
CA SER A 110 -0.51 2.50 22.18
C SER A 110 -1.13 1.30 21.44
N SER A 111 -1.66 1.50 20.23
CA SER A 111 -2.27 0.43 19.43
C SER A 111 -2.02 0.58 17.94
N VAL A 112 -1.94 -0.58 17.23
CA VAL A 112 -1.78 -0.64 15.77
C VAL A 112 -2.91 0.09 15.04
N ASN A 113 -4.14 0.04 15.56
CA ASN A 113 -5.28 0.71 14.94
C ASN A 113 -5.18 2.24 15.05
N GLU A 114 -4.67 2.74 16.16
CA GLU A 114 -4.48 4.15 16.39
C GLU A 114 -3.31 4.68 15.54
N GLN A 115 -2.21 3.94 15.50
CA GLN A 115 -1.09 4.22 14.63
C GLN A 115 -1.51 4.27 13.15
N GLN A 116 -2.36 3.33 12.70
CA GLN A 116 -2.91 3.34 11.33
C GLN A 116 -3.74 4.61 11.06
N LYS A 117 -4.65 4.99 11.97
CA LYS A 117 -5.46 6.20 11.82
C LYS A 117 -4.60 7.47 11.77
N ASN A 118 -3.61 7.57 12.65
CA ASN A 118 -2.71 8.71 12.68
C ASN A 118 -1.86 8.78 11.41
N PHE A 119 -1.40 7.64 10.90
CA PHE A 119 -0.69 7.57 9.64
C PHE A 119 -1.56 8.04 8.46
N GLU A 120 -2.81 7.55 8.35
CA GLU A 120 -3.74 7.98 7.31
C GLU A 120 -4.06 9.48 7.39
N ASN A 121 -4.31 10.01 8.60
CA ASN A 121 -4.74 11.39 8.79
C ASN A 121 -3.59 12.41 8.74
N SER A 122 -2.44 12.08 9.31
CA SER A 122 -1.35 13.04 9.49
C SER A 122 -0.31 12.98 8.37
N VAL A 123 -0.01 11.77 7.85
CA VAL A 123 1.02 11.56 6.83
C VAL A 123 0.39 11.48 5.45
N LEU A 124 -0.44 10.48 5.21
CA LEU A 124 -1.03 10.28 3.88
C LEU A 124 -2.08 11.35 3.54
N LYS A 125 -2.77 11.88 4.55
CA LYS A 125 -3.90 12.81 4.43
C LYS A 125 -5.01 12.28 3.51
N MET A 126 -5.14 10.98 3.43
CA MET A 126 -6.16 10.29 2.64
C MET A 126 -6.45 8.91 3.22
N ASN A 127 -7.69 8.45 3.06
CA ASN A 127 -8.10 7.10 3.43
C ASN A 127 -7.98 6.14 2.24
N TYR A 128 -8.13 4.83 2.51
CA TYR A 128 -8.08 3.78 1.50
C TYR A 128 -8.98 4.06 0.28
N LYS A 129 -10.20 4.56 0.53
CA LYS A 129 -11.20 4.79 -0.51
C LYS A 129 -10.81 5.95 -1.44
N SER A 130 -10.33 7.04 -0.84
CA SER A 130 -9.80 8.18 -1.59
C SER A 130 -8.58 7.80 -2.42
N PHE A 131 -7.66 7.03 -1.81
CA PHE A 131 -6.46 6.54 -2.49
C PHE A 131 -6.80 5.70 -3.72
N THR A 132 -7.71 4.72 -3.58
CA THR A 132 -8.10 3.83 -4.68
C THR A 132 -8.93 4.52 -5.77
N GLN A 133 -9.48 5.70 -5.52
CA GLN A 133 -10.23 6.48 -6.51
C GLN A 133 -9.39 7.55 -7.21
N ILE A 134 -8.33 8.04 -6.56
CA ILE A 134 -7.51 9.14 -7.07
C ILE A 134 -6.17 8.63 -7.61
N VAL A 135 -5.51 7.75 -6.85
CA VAL A 135 -4.15 7.31 -7.16
C VAL A 135 -4.15 6.06 -8.04
N VAL A 136 -5.08 5.13 -7.79
CA VAL A 136 -5.17 3.89 -8.55
C VAL A 136 -6.35 3.94 -9.52
N LEU A 137 -6.08 4.30 -10.75
CA LEU A 137 -7.10 4.36 -11.81
C LEU A 137 -7.19 3.02 -12.53
N GLY A 138 -8.02 2.11 -12.01
CA GLY A 138 -8.26 0.80 -12.60
C GLY A 138 -9.70 0.63 -13.11
N SER A 139 -9.88 0.03 -14.28
CA SER A 139 -11.21 -0.18 -14.89
C SER A 139 -12.17 -1.00 -14.02
N SER A 140 -11.66 -1.88 -13.15
CA SER A 140 -12.47 -2.76 -12.29
C SER A 140 -12.88 -2.12 -10.96
N THR A 141 -12.24 -1.04 -10.53
CA THR A 141 -12.46 -0.42 -9.21
C THR A 141 -12.80 1.06 -9.30
N PHE A 142 -12.48 1.70 -10.41
CA PHE A 142 -12.80 3.10 -10.62
C PHE A 142 -14.32 3.29 -10.76
N VAL A 143 -14.91 4.01 -9.83
CA VAL A 143 -16.29 4.48 -9.91
C VAL A 143 -16.26 5.96 -10.27
N PRO A 144 -16.85 6.37 -11.41
CA PRO A 144 -16.90 7.78 -11.75
C PRO A 144 -17.45 8.63 -10.61
N PHE A 145 -16.87 9.82 -10.40
CA PHE A 145 -17.21 10.72 -9.28
C PHE A 145 -18.72 10.90 -9.10
N MET A 146 -19.46 11.05 -10.21
CA MET A 146 -20.91 11.23 -10.18
C MET A 146 -21.70 10.01 -9.72
N LYS A 147 -21.12 8.80 -9.78
CA LYS A 147 -21.72 7.55 -9.29
C LYS A 147 -21.39 7.25 -7.82
N LEU A 148 -20.48 8.01 -7.23
CA LEU A 148 -20.17 7.89 -5.80
C LEU A 148 -21.33 8.42 -4.95
N SER A 149 -21.54 7.82 -3.77
CA SER A 149 -22.50 8.35 -2.80
C SER A 149 -22.07 9.74 -2.30
N VAL A 150 -23.02 10.54 -1.82
CA VAL A 150 -22.74 11.90 -1.32
C VAL A 150 -21.62 11.95 -0.29
N PRO A 151 -21.57 11.09 0.76
CA PRO A 151 -20.47 11.08 1.71
C PRO A 151 -19.11 10.79 1.07
N GLN A 152 -19.10 9.93 0.04
CA GLN A 152 -17.87 9.60 -0.68
C GLN A 152 -17.34 10.77 -1.51
N ARG A 153 -18.25 11.49 -2.20
CA ARG A 153 -17.89 12.69 -2.97
C ARG A 153 -17.33 13.79 -2.07
N LEU A 154 -17.98 14.02 -0.93
CA LEU A 154 -17.52 15.01 0.05
C LEU A 154 -16.14 14.64 0.61
N SER A 155 -15.89 13.36 0.93
CA SER A 155 -14.58 12.88 1.38
C SER A 155 -13.46 13.11 0.35
N LEU A 156 -13.77 13.11 -0.94
CA LEU A 156 -12.79 13.38 -2.00
C LEU A 156 -12.52 14.89 -2.19
N ILE A 157 -13.50 15.74 -1.91
CA ILE A 157 -13.37 17.19 -2.06
C ILE A 157 -12.63 17.83 -0.88
N HIS A 158 -12.73 17.23 0.31
CA HIS A 158 -12.13 17.73 1.55
C HIS A 158 -10.70 17.19 1.84
N ILE A 159 -10.04 16.63 0.83
CA ILE A 159 -8.64 16.19 0.92
C ILE A 159 -7.68 17.41 0.71
#